data_c3ac9a9c7297569c27360ecd8529721e
#
_entry.id   c3ac9a9c7297569c27360ecd8529721e
#
_cell.length_a   1.000
_cell.length_b   1.000
_cell.length_c   1.000
_cell.angle_alpha   90.00
_cell.angle_beta   90.00
_cell.angle_gamma   90.00
#
_symmetry.space_group_name_H-M   'P 1'
#
loop_
_entity.id
_entity.type
_entity.pdbx_description
1 polymer ?
#
loop_
_entity_poly.entity_id
_entity_poly.type
_entity_poly.pdbx_seq_one_letter_code
_entity_poly.pdbx_strand_id
1 'polypeptide(L)'
;DSKSDSCPVTVTPAVYRIETAHTDSGDIPAWATYPAKSEFFMPLTAKKAGLLLRSLEFRVKGYVPGTMRTILRKYGSTTALADKFIDIVRGYNDVVLDMGSIALEKGVEYQLYFAASNNFYPPSVQPSWVTANDCIDIAHGSAYYGDDTTLIFSGTVVLQET
;
A
#
# COMPACT_ATOMS: atom_id res chain seq x y z
N ASP A 1 -4.51 -28.46 -47.11
CA ASP A 1 -5.36 -27.66 -46.27
C ASP A 1 -4.76 -27.40 -44.90
N SER A 2 -3.83 -26.50 -44.90
CA SER A 2 -3.26 -26.03 -43.64
C SER A 2 -4.28 -25.20 -42.90
N LYS A 3 -5.18 -25.81 -42.17
CA LYS A 3 -5.83 -25.15 -41.08
C LYS A 3 -4.77 -24.97 -40.02
N SER A 4 -4.21 -23.80 -39.95
CA SER A 4 -3.50 -23.41 -38.75
C SER A 4 -4.52 -23.42 -37.62
N ASP A 5 -4.54 -24.50 -36.87
CA ASP A 5 -5.18 -24.53 -35.58
C ASP A 5 -4.34 -23.62 -34.67
N SER A 6 -4.47 -22.31 -34.86
CA SER A 6 -4.00 -21.38 -33.89
C SER A 6 -4.91 -21.48 -32.67
N CYS A 7 -4.53 -22.30 -31.70
CA CYS A 7 -5.05 -22.13 -30.37
C CYS A 7 -4.81 -20.69 -29.94
N PRO A 8 -5.87 -19.95 -29.52
CA PRO A 8 -5.65 -18.62 -28.99
C PRO A 8 -4.70 -18.73 -27.81
N VAL A 9 -3.51 -18.14 -27.96
CA VAL A 9 -2.57 -18.04 -26.85
C VAL A 9 -3.15 -17.02 -25.89
N THR A 10 -3.73 -17.52 -24.81
CA THR A 10 -4.17 -16.65 -23.73
C THR A 10 -2.92 -16.21 -22.96
N VAL A 11 -2.45 -15.01 -23.23
CA VAL A 11 -1.39 -14.41 -22.46
C VAL A 11 -1.98 -13.96 -21.14
N THR A 12 -1.62 -14.63 -20.05
CA THR A 12 -1.98 -14.18 -18.71
C THR A 12 -1.16 -12.93 -18.39
N PRO A 13 -1.79 -11.79 -18.04
CA PRO A 13 -1.05 -10.60 -17.63
C PRO A 13 -0.12 -10.88 -16.46
N ALA A 14 1.06 -10.29 -16.48
CA ALA A 14 2.03 -10.45 -15.41
C ALA A 14 1.51 -9.82 -14.11
N VAL A 15 1.69 -10.52 -13.01
CA VAL A 15 1.37 -10.04 -11.66
C VAL A 15 2.67 -9.84 -10.90
N TYR A 16 2.81 -8.67 -10.28
CA TYR A 16 3.96 -8.30 -9.48
C TYR A 16 3.58 -8.17 -8.02
N ARG A 17 4.34 -8.79 -7.15
CA ARG A 17 4.21 -8.66 -5.69
C ARG A 17 5.44 -7.92 -5.19
N ILE A 18 5.28 -6.65 -4.87
CA ILE A 18 6.38 -5.78 -4.46
C ILE A 18 6.35 -5.62 -2.94
N GLU A 19 7.31 -6.20 -2.27
CA GLU A 19 7.60 -5.92 -0.87
C GLU A 19 8.29 -4.56 -0.77
N THR A 20 7.75 -3.64 0.03
CA THR A 20 8.14 -2.24 -0.06
C THR A 20 9.34 -1.87 0.79
N ALA A 21 9.24 -2.03 2.10
CA ALA A 21 10.32 -1.71 3.03
C ALA A 21 10.31 -2.67 4.22
N HIS A 22 11.47 -2.94 4.77
CA HIS A 22 11.61 -3.86 5.88
C HIS A 22 12.60 -3.34 6.93
N THR A 23 12.34 -3.70 8.18
CA THR A 23 13.37 -3.75 9.22
C THR A 23 13.98 -5.15 9.24
N ASP A 24 15.14 -5.29 9.86
CA ASP A 24 15.80 -6.59 10.00
C ASP A 24 14.96 -7.60 10.80
N SER A 25 14.10 -7.12 11.70
CA SER A 25 13.22 -7.97 12.50
C SER A 25 11.87 -8.27 11.83
N GLY A 26 11.49 -7.51 10.82
CA GLY A 26 10.16 -7.59 10.20
C GLY A 26 9.01 -7.15 11.09
N ASP A 27 9.30 -6.67 12.32
CA ASP A 27 8.28 -6.23 13.27
C ASP A 27 7.89 -4.78 13.06
N ILE A 28 6.66 -4.45 13.44
CA ILE A 28 6.21 -3.06 13.50
C ILE A 28 6.90 -2.40 14.69
N PRO A 29 7.69 -1.34 14.49
CA PRO A 29 8.44 -0.71 15.57
C PRO A 29 7.54 -0.14 16.66
N ALA A 30 7.96 -0.28 17.91
CA ALA A 30 7.21 0.25 19.06
C ALA A 30 7.06 1.77 19.04
N TRP A 31 7.94 2.49 18.35
CA TRP A 31 7.86 3.94 18.21
C TRP A 31 6.77 4.41 17.22
N ALA A 32 6.19 3.51 16.46
CA ALA A 32 5.02 3.79 15.62
C ALA A 32 3.72 3.92 16.43
N THR A 33 3.80 4.02 17.75
CA THR A 33 2.67 4.31 18.62
C THR A 33 2.40 5.80 18.67
N TYR A 34 1.41 6.22 17.93
CA TYR A 34 0.91 7.57 18.05
C TYR A 34 -0.44 7.59 18.78
N PRO A 35 -0.78 8.73 19.45
CA PRO A 35 -2.09 8.86 20.11
C PRO A 35 -3.26 8.74 19.13
N ALA A 36 -4.43 8.54 19.69
CA ALA A 36 -5.71 8.25 19.05
C ALA A 36 -6.17 9.20 17.94
N LYS A 37 -5.47 9.45 16.95
CA LYS A 37 -5.81 10.18 15.71
C LYS A 37 -4.68 10.03 14.73
N SER A 38 -3.92 8.98 14.87
CA SER A 38 -2.80 8.76 13.99
C SER A 38 -3.29 8.57 12.57
N GLU A 39 -2.76 9.39 11.73
CA GLU A 39 -2.92 9.32 10.30
C GLU A 39 -1.55 9.08 9.71
N PHE A 40 -1.50 8.28 8.68
CA PHE A 40 -0.28 7.99 7.96
C PHE A 40 -0.52 8.19 6.47
N PHE A 41 0.29 9.03 5.86
CA PHE A 41 0.24 9.32 4.43
C PHE A 41 1.49 8.80 3.75
N MET A 42 1.32 8.24 2.57
CA MET A 42 2.47 7.79 1.82
C MET A 42 2.32 8.03 0.32
N PRO A 43 3.33 8.66 -0.31
CA PRO A 43 3.37 8.80 -1.76
C PRO A 43 3.68 7.48 -2.45
N LEU A 44 3.01 7.24 -3.57
CA LEU A 44 3.20 6.10 -4.45
C LEU A 44 3.22 6.60 -5.89
N THR A 45 4.25 6.26 -6.64
CA THR A 45 4.37 6.66 -8.06
C THR A 45 4.63 5.45 -8.92
N ALA A 46 3.86 5.28 -9.99
CA ALA A 46 4.12 4.23 -10.96
C ALA A 46 5.29 4.61 -11.86
N LYS A 47 6.26 3.69 -12.01
CA LYS A 47 7.47 3.89 -12.83
C LYS A 47 7.28 3.47 -14.28
N LYS A 48 6.24 2.67 -14.54
CA LYS A 48 5.88 2.25 -15.91
C LYS A 48 4.39 2.36 -16.17
N ALA A 49 4.02 2.44 -17.44
CA ALA A 49 2.63 2.49 -17.87
C ALA A 49 1.95 1.12 -17.77
N GLY A 50 0.63 1.11 -17.79
CA GLY A 50 -0.15 -0.12 -17.90
C GLY A 50 -0.21 -0.95 -16.63
N LEU A 51 -0.07 -0.35 -15.46
CA LEU A 51 -0.18 -1.04 -14.17
C LEU A 51 -1.56 -0.84 -13.54
N LEU A 52 -2.13 -1.91 -13.05
CA LEU A 52 -3.33 -1.91 -12.21
C LEU A 52 -2.93 -2.24 -10.77
N LEU A 53 -3.36 -1.43 -9.82
CA LEU A 53 -3.25 -1.76 -8.41
C LEU A 53 -4.37 -2.73 -8.05
N ARG A 54 -4.00 -3.92 -7.60
CA ARG A 54 -4.93 -5.01 -7.28
C ARG A 54 -5.22 -5.10 -5.80
N SER A 55 -4.18 -5.12 -4.98
CA SER A 55 -4.34 -5.24 -3.54
C SER A 55 -3.12 -4.70 -2.78
N LEU A 56 -3.34 -4.44 -1.50
CA LEU A 56 -2.31 -4.14 -0.53
C LEU A 56 -2.36 -5.20 0.57
N GLU A 57 -1.21 -5.74 0.94
CA GLU A 57 -1.09 -6.69 2.03
C GLU A 57 -0.17 -6.09 3.08
N PHE A 58 -0.65 -5.95 4.29
CA PHE A 58 0.12 -5.30 5.35
C PHE A 58 -0.32 -5.76 6.74
N ARG A 59 0.47 -5.42 7.72
CA ARG A 59 0.17 -5.67 9.12
C ARG A 59 0.01 -4.36 9.87
N VAL A 60 -1.03 -4.27 10.68
CA VAL A 60 -1.25 -3.18 11.61
C VAL A 60 -1.43 -3.74 13.02
N LYS A 61 -1.09 -2.96 14.03
CA LYS A 61 -1.34 -3.32 15.42
C LYS A 61 -2.33 -2.36 16.04
N GLY A 62 -3.44 -2.89 16.55
CA GLY A 62 -4.43 -2.14 17.28
C GLY A 62 -4.21 -2.23 18.79
N TYR A 63 -4.49 -1.16 19.51
CA TYR A 63 -4.53 -1.16 20.97
C TYR A 63 -5.88 -1.62 21.50
N VAL A 64 -6.91 -1.22 20.82
CA VAL A 64 -8.30 -1.54 21.12
C VAL A 64 -9.02 -1.83 19.82
N PRO A 65 -10.15 -2.54 19.84
CA PRO A 65 -10.97 -2.72 18.65
C PRO A 65 -11.39 -1.37 18.07
N GLY A 66 -11.38 -1.27 16.75
CA GLY A 66 -11.76 -0.06 16.06
C GLY A 66 -11.85 -0.28 14.55
N THR A 67 -11.98 0.81 13.81
CA THR A 67 -12.07 0.80 12.37
C THR A 67 -10.92 1.62 11.79
N MET A 68 -10.22 1.05 10.82
CA MET A 68 -9.22 1.75 10.03
C MET A 68 -9.78 2.07 8.65
N ARG A 69 -9.56 3.29 8.20
CA ARG A 69 -9.89 3.73 6.85
C ARG A 69 -8.63 3.83 6.02
N THR A 70 -8.69 3.33 4.80
CA THR A 70 -7.61 3.46 3.81
C THR A 70 -8.17 4.12 2.57
N ILE A 71 -7.54 5.22 2.15
CA ILE A 71 -7.92 5.98 0.97
C ILE A 71 -6.75 6.03 0.01
N LEU A 72 -7.03 5.81 -1.27
CA LEU A 72 -6.10 6.08 -2.36
C LEU A 72 -6.65 7.21 -3.22
N ARG A 73 -5.82 8.20 -3.51
CA ARG A 73 -6.16 9.31 -4.40
C ARG A 73 -4.92 9.81 -5.13
N LYS A 74 -5.11 10.52 -6.23
CA LYS A 74 -4.02 11.28 -6.84
C LYS A 74 -3.61 12.41 -5.88
N TYR A 75 -2.33 12.67 -5.79
CA TYR A 75 -1.83 13.80 -5.00
C TYR A 75 -2.49 15.11 -5.46
N GLY A 76 -2.97 15.88 -4.49
CA GLY A 76 -3.68 17.13 -4.75
C GLY A 76 -5.15 16.98 -5.20
N SER A 77 -5.64 15.77 -5.41
CA SER A 77 -7.05 15.51 -5.73
C SER A 77 -7.86 15.24 -4.46
N THR A 78 -9.10 15.67 -4.46
CA THR A 78 -10.08 15.34 -3.40
C THR A 78 -10.89 14.09 -3.71
N THR A 79 -10.77 13.55 -4.94
CA THR A 79 -11.52 12.38 -5.36
C THR A 79 -10.80 11.10 -4.93
N ALA A 80 -11.46 10.29 -4.11
CA ALA A 80 -10.96 8.98 -3.73
C ALA A 80 -11.10 8.00 -4.90
N LEU A 81 -10.00 7.32 -5.26
CA LEU A 81 -10.00 6.20 -6.20
C LEU A 81 -10.36 4.90 -5.50
N ALA A 82 -10.02 4.78 -4.23
CA ALA A 82 -10.47 3.74 -3.32
C ALA A 82 -10.67 4.35 -1.93
N ASP A 83 -11.69 3.87 -1.23
CA ASP A 83 -12.01 4.26 0.14
C ASP A 83 -12.53 3.02 0.85
N LYS A 84 -11.68 2.43 1.69
CA LYS A 84 -11.93 1.14 2.31
C LYS A 84 -11.91 1.26 3.82
N PHE A 85 -12.82 0.54 4.47
CA PHE A 85 -12.88 0.42 5.92
C PHE A 85 -12.57 -1.01 6.33
N ILE A 86 -11.75 -1.16 7.37
CA ILE A 86 -11.33 -2.46 7.90
C ILE A 86 -11.51 -2.43 9.40
N ASP A 87 -12.13 -3.48 9.93
CA ASP A 87 -12.21 -3.68 11.37
C ASP A 87 -10.87 -4.17 11.90
N ILE A 88 -10.37 -3.48 12.93
CA ILE A 88 -9.12 -3.79 13.60
C ILE A 88 -9.44 -4.30 15.01
N VAL A 89 -8.85 -5.41 15.36
CA VAL A 89 -8.90 -5.95 16.72
C VAL A 89 -7.64 -5.57 17.49
N ARG A 90 -7.67 -5.76 18.80
CA ARG A 90 -6.48 -5.58 19.63
C ARG A 90 -5.38 -6.58 19.22
N GLY A 91 -4.16 -6.10 19.12
CA GLY A 91 -3.01 -6.90 18.70
C GLY A 91 -2.73 -6.77 17.19
N TYR A 92 -2.04 -7.76 16.64
CA TYR A 92 -1.67 -7.74 15.23
C TYR A 92 -2.83 -8.15 14.34
N ASN A 93 -3.00 -7.39 13.27
CA ASN A 93 -3.98 -7.66 12.22
C ASN A 93 -3.25 -7.80 10.89
N ASP A 94 -3.33 -8.97 10.28
CA ASP A 94 -2.85 -9.18 8.92
C ASP A 94 -3.96 -8.85 7.94
N VAL A 95 -3.74 -7.85 7.11
CA VAL A 95 -4.76 -7.28 6.22
C VAL A 95 -4.40 -7.56 4.78
N VAL A 96 -5.36 -8.10 4.04
CA VAL A 96 -5.34 -8.15 2.58
C VAL A 96 -6.46 -7.25 2.09
N LEU A 97 -6.09 -6.09 1.55
CA LEU A 97 -7.04 -5.08 1.12
C LEU A 97 -7.20 -5.13 -0.38
N ASP A 98 -8.38 -5.57 -0.81
CA ASP A 98 -8.73 -5.58 -2.23
C ASP A 98 -8.94 -4.14 -2.72
N MET A 99 -8.11 -3.73 -3.68
CA MET A 99 -8.21 -2.41 -4.31
C MET A 99 -8.98 -2.46 -5.64
N GLY A 100 -9.48 -3.63 -6.03
CA GLY A 100 -10.14 -3.83 -7.30
C GLY A 100 -9.14 -3.86 -8.46
N SER A 101 -9.19 -2.88 -9.31
CA SER A 101 -8.28 -2.73 -10.46
C SER A 101 -8.13 -1.24 -10.75
N ILE A 102 -7.30 -0.58 -9.97
CA ILE A 102 -7.09 0.86 -10.13
C ILE A 102 -5.92 1.08 -11.09
N ALA A 103 -6.19 1.74 -12.22
CA ALA A 103 -5.16 2.09 -13.18
C ALA A 103 -4.25 3.18 -12.59
N LEU A 104 -2.94 2.89 -12.58
CA LEU A 104 -1.93 3.84 -12.16
C LEU A 104 -1.26 4.45 -13.41
N GLU A 105 -1.29 5.76 -13.49
CA GLU A 105 -0.64 6.49 -14.59
C GLU A 105 0.85 6.64 -14.30
N LYS A 106 1.69 6.33 -15.30
CA LYS A 106 3.14 6.49 -15.17
C LYS A 106 3.52 7.91 -14.78
N GLY A 107 4.35 8.05 -13.76
CA GLY A 107 4.88 9.33 -13.31
C GLY A 107 3.91 10.18 -12.50
N VAL A 108 2.69 9.72 -12.29
CA VAL A 108 1.71 10.41 -11.46
C VAL A 108 1.86 9.97 -10.02
N GLU A 109 1.93 10.93 -9.09
CA GLU A 109 1.99 10.65 -7.67
C GLU A 109 0.59 10.37 -7.13
N TYR A 110 0.45 9.26 -6.46
CA TYR A 110 -0.75 8.89 -5.69
C TYR A 110 -0.43 8.96 -4.20
N GLN A 111 -1.44 9.20 -3.40
CA GLN A 111 -1.32 9.24 -1.95
C GLN A 111 -2.15 8.12 -1.34
N LEU A 112 -1.50 7.25 -0.57
CA LEU A 112 -2.14 6.32 0.34
C LEU A 112 -2.30 6.99 1.70
N TYR A 113 -3.50 6.90 2.24
CA TYR A 113 -3.84 7.48 3.52
C TYR A 113 -4.43 6.41 4.42
N PHE A 114 -3.91 6.30 5.63
CA PHE A 114 -4.40 5.39 6.66
C PHE A 114 -4.80 6.19 7.89
N ALA A 115 -5.99 5.95 8.39
CA ALA A 115 -6.48 6.57 9.63
C ALA A 115 -7.30 5.57 10.41
N ALA A 116 -7.17 5.59 11.71
CA ALA A 116 -7.97 4.75 12.60
C ALA A 116 -8.75 5.57 13.60
N SER A 117 -9.91 5.05 14.00
CA SER A 117 -10.75 5.65 15.04
C SER A 117 -10.09 5.66 16.42
N ASN A 118 -9.13 4.76 16.63
CA ASN A 118 -8.38 4.60 17.86
C ASN A 118 -6.87 4.52 17.55
N ASN A 119 -6.07 4.48 18.60
CA ASN A 119 -4.63 4.29 18.44
C ASN A 119 -4.33 3.01 17.68
N PHE A 120 -3.43 3.11 16.74
CA PHE A 120 -2.91 1.97 16.00
C PHE A 120 -1.45 2.21 15.61
N TYR A 121 -0.75 1.12 15.36
CA TYR A 121 0.54 1.19 14.68
C TYR A 121 0.30 1.11 13.19
N PRO A 122 0.60 2.17 12.43
CA PRO A 122 0.40 2.15 10.99
C PRO A 122 1.29 1.10 10.31
N PRO A 123 0.95 0.67 9.09
CA PRO A 123 1.76 -0.27 8.33
C PRO A 123 3.01 0.44 7.77
N SER A 124 3.87 0.87 8.67
CA SER A 124 5.05 1.66 8.35
C SER A 124 6.25 1.22 9.17
N VAL A 125 7.42 1.34 8.58
CA VAL A 125 8.69 1.06 9.24
C VAL A 125 9.69 2.16 8.96
N GLN A 126 10.64 2.32 9.86
CA GLN A 126 11.89 3.00 9.56
C GLN A 126 12.77 1.96 8.86
N PRO A 127 13.00 2.08 7.56
CA PRO A 127 13.57 0.99 6.79
C PRO A 127 15.06 0.81 7.06
N SER A 128 15.48 -0.44 7.23
CA SER A 128 16.87 -0.83 7.02
C SER A 128 17.20 -0.82 5.53
N TRP A 129 16.23 -1.14 4.72
CA TRP A 129 16.33 -1.13 3.26
C TRP A 129 14.95 -0.99 2.61
N VAL A 130 14.94 -0.50 1.38
CA VAL A 130 13.76 -0.39 0.51
C VAL A 130 14.00 -1.27 -0.72
N THR A 131 13.00 -2.06 -1.08
CA THR A 131 13.09 -2.94 -2.25
C THR A 131 13.12 -2.13 -3.54
N ALA A 132 14.23 -2.19 -4.27
CA ALA A 132 14.30 -1.64 -5.60
C ALA A 132 13.47 -2.49 -6.57
N ASN A 133 12.67 -1.85 -7.40
CA ASN A 133 11.85 -2.52 -8.41
C ASN A 133 11.59 -1.58 -9.59
N ASP A 134 11.11 -2.15 -10.70
CA ASP A 134 10.85 -1.39 -11.93
C ASP A 134 9.42 -0.87 -12.03
N CYS A 135 8.56 -1.20 -11.07
CA CYS A 135 7.12 -0.93 -11.16
C CYS A 135 6.70 0.34 -10.44
N ILE A 136 7.11 0.48 -9.19
CA ILE A 136 6.67 1.58 -8.34
C ILE A 136 7.82 2.18 -7.55
N ASP A 137 7.66 3.46 -7.25
CA ASP A 137 8.49 4.20 -6.33
C ASP A 137 7.64 4.59 -5.13
N ILE A 138 8.15 4.32 -3.93
CA ILE A 138 7.50 4.64 -2.67
C ILE A 138 8.43 5.55 -1.89
N ALA A 139 7.99 6.76 -1.66
CA ALA A 139 8.74 7.74 -0.90
C ALA A 139 8.39 7.68 0.60
N HIS A 140 9.16 8.40 1.39
CA HIS A 140 8.87 8.56 2.80
C HIS A 140 7.50 9.20 3.01
N GLY A 141 6.72 8.62 3.90
CA GLY A 141 5.44 9.15 4.29
C GLY A 141 5.55 10.15 5.42
N SER A 142 4.40 10.63 5.86
CA SER A 142 4.28 11.49 7.02
C SER A 142 3.17 11.01 7.94
N ALA A 143 3.41 11.08 9.24
CA ALA A 143 2.38 10.86 10.24
C ALA A 143 1.88 12.21 10.75
N TYR A 144 0.62 12.26 11.17
CA TYR A 144 -0.04 13.50 11.57
C TYR A 144 0.60 14.20 12.77
N TYR A 145 1.21 13.45 13.69
CA TYR A 145 1.89 13.99 14.86
C TYR A 145 3.37 13.67 14.83
N GLY A 146 4.06 14.31 14.00
CA GLY A 146 5.50 14.17 13.96
C GLY A 146 5.98 14.27 12.53
N ASP A 147 6.93 15.14 12.37
CA ASP A 147 7.65 15.29 11.12
C ASP A 147 8.59 14.10 10.89
N ASP A 148 8.15 12.88 11.24
CA ASP A 148 8.96 11.71 10.99
C ASP A 148 8.83 11.30 9.53
N THR A 149 9.61 11.97 8.71
CA THR A 149 9.72 11.74 7.28
C THR A 149 10.53 10.49 6.95
N THR A 150 10.91 9.71 7.96
CA THR A 150 11.71 8.48 7.75
C THR A 150 10.86 7.22 7.65
N LEU A 151 9.55 7.33 7.86
CA LEU A 151 8.63 6.19 7.79
C LEU A 151 8.26 5.87 6.35
N ILE A 152 8.31 4.59 6.01
CA ILE A 152 7.87 4.08 4.71
C ILE A 152 6.86 2.96 4.92
N PHE A 153 5.90 2.87 4.02
CA PHE A 153 4.93 1.77 4.01
C PHE A 153 5.66 0.42 3.99
N SER A 154 5.32 -0.43 4.93
CA SER A 154 5.81 -1.79 5.02
C SER A 154 4.68 -2.76 4.70
N GLY A 155 4.79 -3.42 3.59
CA GLY A 155 3.80 -4.39 3.14
C GLY A 155 4.10 -4.86 1.72
N THR A 156 3.12 -5.50 1.12
CA THR A 156 3.19 -5.96 -0.26
C THR A 156 2.17 -5.21 -1.11
N VAL A 157 2.65 -4.61 -2.18
CA VAL A 157 1.81 -3.99 -3.21
C VAL A 157 1.66 -4.99 -4.35
N VAL A 158 0.44 -5.38 -4.67
CA VAL A 158 0.13 -6.33 -5.75
C VAL A 158 -0.35 -5.56 -6.97
N LEU A 159 0.39 -5.68 -8.05
CA LEU A 159 0.17 -5.00 -9.31
C LEU A 159 -0.06 -6.03 -10.41
N GLN A 160 -0.81 -5.63 -11.43
CA GLN A 160 -1.05 -6.44 -12.63
C GLN A 160 -0.85 -5.58 -13.87
N GLU A 161 -0.22 -6.12 -14.89
CA GLU A 161 -0.15 -5.47 -16.20
C GLU A 161 -1.49 -5.56 -16.92
N THR A 162 -1.81 -4.51 -17.62
CA THR A 162 -2.98 -4.48 -18.54
C THR A 162 -2.68 -5.20 -19.85
#